data_84bf5c76cd3d5ddb9010384ff5296ce7
#
_entry.id   84bf5c76cd3d5ddb9010384ff5296ce7
#
_cell.length_a   1.000
_cell.length_b   1.000
_cell.length_c   1.000
_cell.angle_alpha   90.00
_cell.angle_beta   90.00
_cell.angle_gamma   90.00
#
_symmetry.space_group_name_H-M   'P 1'
#
loop_
_entity.id
_entity.type
_entity.pdbx_description
1 polymer ?
#
loop_
_entity_poly.entity_id
_entity_poly.type
_entity_poly.pdbx_seq_one_letter_code
_entity_poly.pdbx_strand_id
1 'polypeptide(L)'
;MTHENKRDIVARIAAGADAVGVNEIYIVDEPFRIASMALDWMPLKAKVVRLGIELRHDATDTERAVQAFVGEGVEVIVSLGGDGTNRIIARSAPQLELIPLSTGTNNVFPSMVEPTTAGVVAALAAMGRFSDDATRGIRNRAKVLHTAFSDGISDIALIDAVQLRDDYVGNLLPYDETKLKKILLTRALPDTVGMSPVGGLISVVEEKDDFGLLVEVSEREDPEIVIRVPLSPGFFKDVAISGSQRVDLGEKVTFEGEGILALDGDREHKLGNRRSVVATIRRDGPWVYDVGAAMRHAVAEGMMLRPL
;
A
#
# COMPACT_ATOMS: atom_id res chain seq x y z
N MET A 1 4.45 10.66 -12.18
CA MET A 1 4.39 9.81 -13.39
C MET A 1 3.31 10.34 -14.32
N THR A 2 3.57 10.41 -15.64
CA THR A 2 2.61 10.88 -16.65
C THR A 2 1.53 9.82 -16.95
N HIS A 3 0.40 10.24 -17.56
CA HIS A 3 -0.64 9.29 -18.00
C HIS A 3 -0.11 8.32 -19.07
N GLU A 4 0.77 8.80 -19.95
CA GLU A 4 1.43 7.98 -20.97
C GLU A 4 2.26 6.85 -20.36
N ASN A 5 3.08 7.17 -19.35
CA ASN A 5 3.84 6.15 -18.62
C ASN A 5 2.93 5.12 -17.94
N LYS A 6 1.78 5.56 -17.39
CA LYS A 6 0.81 4.63 -16.79
C LYS A 6 0.17 3.73 -17.83
N ARG A 7 -0.13 4.25 -19.05
CA ARG A 7 -0.62 3.43 -20.18
C ARG A 7 0.38 2.37 -20.60
N ASP A 8 1.67 2.74 -20.70
CA ASP A 8 2.74 1.78 -21.00
C ASP A 8 2.80 0.66 -19.95
N ILE A 9 2.71 1.00 -18.67
CA ILE A 9 2.68 0.02 -17.58
C ILE A 9 1.48 -0.93 -17.76
N VAL A 10 0.27 -0.42 -17.99
CA VAL A 10 -0.92 -1.25 -18.19
C VAL A 10 -0.78 -2.18 -19.39
N ALA A 11 -0.28 -1.64 -20.52
CA ALA A 11 -0.04 -2.43 -21.72
C ALA A 11 0.94 -3.59 -21.46
N ARG A 12 2.01 -3.35 -20.72
CA ARG A 12 3.01 -4.37 -20.37
C ARG A 12 2.45 -5.42 -19.40
N ILE A 13 1.64 -5.02 -18.42
CA ILE A 13 0.93 -5.96 -17.53
C ILE A 13 0.03 -6.87 -18.36
N ALA A 14 -0.79 -6.30 -19.24
CA ALA A 14 -1.71 -7.06 -20.07
C ALA A 14 -0.97 -8.02 -21.01
N ALA A 15 0.13 -7.57 -21.63
CA ALA A 15 0.96 -8.42 -22.47
C ALA A 15 1.56 -9.60 -21.69
N GLY A 16 2.03 -9.35 -20.46
CA GLY A 16 2.54 -10.41 -19.59
C GLY A 16 1.47 -11.43 -19.21
N ALA A 17 0.28 -10.97 -18.87
CA ALA A 17 -0.85 -11.84 -18.54
C ALA A 17 -1.32 -12.66 -19.75
N ASP A 18 -1.45 -12.05 -20.91
CA ASP A 18 -1.85 -12.71 -22.16
C ASP A 18 -0.84 -13.79 -22.60
N ALA A 19 0.46 -13.52 -22.38
CA ALA A 19 1.53 -14.42 -22.79
C ALA A 19 1.47 -15.80 -22.11
N VAL A 20 0.93 -15.90 -20.89
CA VAL A 20 0.76 -17.17 -20.17
C VAL A 20 -0.64 -17.77 -20.32
N GLY A 21 -1.55 -17.10 -21.06
CA GLY A 21 -2.80 -17.68 -21.54
C GLY A 21 -3.99 -17.45 -20.61
N VAL A 22 -4.03 -16.33 -19.89
CA VAL A 22 -5.25 -15.91 -19.16
C VAL A 22 -6.40 -15.69 -20.15
N ASN A 23 -7.63 -16.03 -19.75
CA ASN A 23 -8.79 -15.92 -20.64
C ASN A 23 -9.37 -14.49 -20.69
N GLU A 24 -9.41 -13.79 -19.57
CA GLU A 24 -10.03 -12.48 -19.45
C GLU A 24 -9.15 -11.53 -18.61
N ILE A 25 -9.13 -10.27 -19.03
CA ILE A 25 -8.49 -9.16 -18.31
C ILE A 25 -9.57 -8.12 -18.03
N TYR A 26 -9.86 -7.90 -16.76
CA TYR A 26 -10.85 -6.93 -16.32
C TYR A 26 -10.20 -5.57 -16.08
N ILE A 27 -10.81 -4.52 -16.59
CA ILE A 27 -10.40 -3.13 -16.37
C ILE A 27 -11.60 -2.27 -16.00
N VAL A 28 -11.34 -1.15 -15.34
CA VAL A 28 -12.34 -0.10 -15.09
C VAL A 28 -11.97 1.12 -15.91
N ASP A 29 -12.97 1.81 -16.48
CA ASP A 29 -12.76 3.10 -17.12
C ASP A 29 -12.76 4.21 -16.04
N GLU A 30 -11.55 4.61 -15.64
CA GLU A 30 -11.33 5.78 -14.79
C GLU A 30 -11.36 7.09 -15.63
N PRO A 31 -11.42 8.29 -15.01
CA PRO A 31 -11.63 9.56 -15.73
C PRO A 31 -10.69 9.83 -16.90
N PHE A 32 -9.46 9.32 -16.82
CA PHE A 32 -8.42 9.53 -17.84
C PHE A 32 -8.33 8.38 -18.85
N ARG A 33 -9.17 7.34 -18.70
CA ARG A 33 -9.25 6.18 -19.57
C ARG A 33 -7.89 5.53 -19.84
N ILE A 34 -7.03 5.49 -18.79
CA ILE A 34 -5.65 5.01 -18.91
C ILE A 34 -5.64 3.56 -19.36
N ALA A 35 -6.43 2.69 -18.71
CA ALA A 35 -6.46 1.27 -19.00
C ALA A 35 -7.09 0.97 -20.36
N SER A 36 -8.24 1.54 -20.68
CA SER A 36 -8.90 1.32 -21.97
C SER A 36 -8.05 1.81 -23.14
N MET A 37 -7.48 3.02 -23.03
CA MET A 37 -6.59 3.54 -24.09
C MET A 37 -5.29 2.76 -24.24
N ALA A 38 -4.79 2.14 -23.18
CA ALA A 38 -3.61 1.27 -23.25
C ALA A 38 -3.88 -0.01 -24.01
N LEU A 39 -5.10 -0.56 -23.93
CA LEU A 39 -5.46 -1.87 -24.46
C LEU A 39 -6.24 -1.84 -25.77
N ASP A 40 -6.75 -0.67 -26.21
CA ASP A 40 -7.61 -0.52 -27.38
C ASP A 40 -7.06 -1.15 -28.69
N TRP A 41 -5.75 -1.14 -28.87
CA TRP A 41 -5.10 -1.58 -30.11
C TRP A 41 -4.12 -2.73 -29.89
N MET A 42 -4.11 -3.32 -28.70
CA MET A 42 -3.21 -4.44 -28.42
C MET A 42 -3.76 -5.74 -29.01
N PRO A 43 -2.94 -6.55 -29.71
CA PRO A 43 -3.35 -7.83 -30.26
C PRO A 43 -3.36 -8.92 -29.17
N LEU A 44 -4.17 -8.73 -28.12
CA LEU A 44 -4.33 -9.69 -27.04
C LEU A 44 -5.23 -10.85 -27.45
N LYS A 45 -4.91 -12.06 -27.00
CA LYS A 45 -5.78 -13.24 -27.11
C LYS A 45 -6.83 -13.23 -26.00
N ALA A 46 -6.46 -12.76 -24.84
CA ALA A 46 -7.35 -12.57 -23.71
C ALA A 46 -8.45 -11.56 -24.05
N LYS A 47 -9.67 -11.86 -23.61
CA LYS A 47 -10.80 -10.93 -23.74
C LYS A 47 -10.63 -9.80 -22.72
N VAL A 48 -10.62 -8.56 -23.19
CA VAL A 48 -10.65 -7.37 -22.31
C VAL A 48 -12.08 -7.06 -21.94
N VAL A 49 -12.40 -7.15 -20.65
CA VAL A 49 -13.72 -6.84 -20.10
C VAL A 49 -13.64 -5.48 -19.40
N ARG A 50 -14.48 -4.53 -19.85
CA ARG A 50 -14.56 -3.18 -19.29
C ARG A 50 -15.74 -3.09 -18.36
N LEU A 51 -15.46 -2.79 -17.09
CA LEU A 51 -16.48 -2.59 -16.08
C LEU A 51 -16.80 -1.10 -15.96
N GLY A 52 -18.07 -0.74 -16.11
CA GLY A 52 -18.55 0.60 -15.87
C GLY A 52 -18.76 0.84 -14.39
N ILE A 53 -18.24 1.96 -13.87
CA ILE A 53 -18.52 2.44 -12.51
C ILE A 53 -19.03 3.88 -12.57
N GLU A 54 -19.84 4.27 -11.58
CA GLU A 54 -20.22 5.67 -11.41
C GLU A 54 -19.02 6.44 -10.86
N LEU A 55 -18.49 7.37 -11.67
CA LEU A 55 -17.34 8.19 -11.29
C LEU A 55 -17.79 9.41 -10.48
N ARG A 56 -17.13 9.66 -9.35
CA ARG A 56 -17.29 10.85 -8.50
C ARG A 56 -16.05 11.72 -8.43
N HIS A 57 -14.95 11.24 -9.05
CA HIS A 57 -13.66 11.92 -9.05
C HIS A 57 -13.05 12.07 -7.65
N ASP A 58 -13.27 11.11 -6.78
CA ASP A 58 -12.75 11.05 -5.43
C ASP A 58 -12.25 9.63 -5.07
N ALA A 59 -11.80 9.45 -3.85
CA ALA A 59 -11.27 8.18 -3.34
C ALA A 59 -12.30 7.03 -3.42
N THR A 60 -13.61 7.33 -3.45
CA THR A 60 -14.66 6.31 -3.55
C THR A 60 -14.72 5.64 -4.92
N ASP A 61 -14.09 6.22 -5.95
CA ASP A 61 -13.98 5.57 -7.27
C ASP A 61 -13.12 4.31 -7.20
N THR A 62 -12.05 4.32 -6.40
CA THR A 62 -11.25 3.11 -6.15
C THR A 62 -12.07 2.04 -5.42
N GLU A 63 -12.86 2.42 -4.45
CA GLU A 63 -13.73 1.49 -3.72
C GLU A 63 -14.76 0.83 -4.66
N ARG A 64 -15.44 1.62 -5.52
CA ARG A 64 -16.37 1.10 -6.52
C ARG A 64 -15.71 0.21 -7.55
N ALA A 65 -14.49 0.55 -7.98
CA ALA A 65 -13.70 -0.29 -8.87
C ALA A 65 -13.43 -1.67 -8.25
N VAL A 66 -13.00 -1.69 -7.00
CA VAL A 66 -12.77 -2.95 -6.26
C VAL A 66 -14.07 -3.76 -6.13
N GLN A 67 -15.17 -3.12 -5.76
CA GLN A 67 -16.49 -3.77 -5.66
C GLN A 67 -16.94 -4.36 -7.01
N ALA A 68 -16.73 -3.64 -8.11
CA ALA A 68 -17.02 -4.13 -9.45
C ALA A 68 -16.17 -5.37 -9.81
N PHE A 69 -14.86 -5.35 -9.53
CA PHE A 69 -14.00 -6.51 -9.74
C PHE A 69 -14.42 -7.71 -8.89
N VAL A 70 -14.70 -7.51 -7.61
CA VAL A 70 -15.17 -8.58 -6.71
C VAL A 70 -16.52 -9.15 -7.19
N GLY A 71 -17.43 -8.30 -7.67
CA GLY A 71 -18.73 -8.71 -8.23
C GLY A 71 -18.61 -9.60 -9.46
N GLU A 72 -17.55 -9.45 -10.25
CA GLU A 72 -17.23 -10.31 -11.40
C GLU A 72 -16.37 -11.55 -11.03
N GLY A 73 -16.08 -11.75 -9.75
CA GLY A 73 -15.28 -12.89 -9.28
C GLY A 73 -13.79 -12.76 -9.53
N VAL A 74 -13.28 -11.53 -9.71
CA VAL A 74 -11.84 -11.27 -9.82
C VAL A 74 -11.17 -11.53 -8.48
N GLU A 75 -10.19 -12.42 -8.46
CA GLU A 75 -9.46 -12.82 -7.26
C GLU A 75 -8.12 -12.09 -7.10
N VAL A 76 -7.49 -11.69 -8.23
CA VAL A 76 -6.17 -11.05 -8.26
C VAL A 76 -6.26 -9.68 -8.89
N ILE A 77 -5.81 -8.66 -8.17
CA ILE A 77 -5.77 -7.27 -8.65
C ILE A 77 -4.32 -6.81 -8.79
N VAL A 78 -4.00 -6.19 -9.93
CA VAL A 78 -2.77 -5.39 -10.08
C VAL A 78 -3.16 -3.92 -9.90
N SER A 79 -2.69 -3.29 -8.83
CA SER A 79 -2.97 -1.88 -8.57
C SER A 79 -1.82 -0.98 -9.05
N LEU A 80 -2.18 0.17 -9.60
CA LEU A 80 -1.25 1.23 -10.02
C LEU A 80 -1.50 2.46 -9.16
N GLY A 81 -0.82 2.57 -8.03
CA GLY A 81 -1.08 3.64 -7.08
C GLY A 81 -0.05 3.74 -5.97
N GLY A 82 -0.34 4.61 -5.01
CA GLY A 82 0.42 4.80 -3.78
C GLY A 82 -0.19 4.06 -2.59
N ASP A 83 0.31 4.38 -1.39
CA ASP A 83 -0.16 3.80 -0.12
C ASP A 83 -1.65 4.06 0.08
N GLY A 84 -2.15 5.29 -0.15
CA GLY A 84 -3.57 5.62 -0.04
C GLY A 84 -4.48 4.81 -0.97
N THR A 85 -4.10 4.59 -2.23
CA THR A 85 -4.87 3.73 -3.15
C THR A 85 -4.95 2.30 -2.64
N ASN A 86 -3.82 1.75 -2.20
CA ASN A 86 -3.76 0.38 -1.68
C ASN A 86 -4.48 0.25 -0.34
N ARG A 87 -4.51 1.29 0.50
CA ARG A 87 -5.33 1.36 1.73
C ARG A 87 -6.81 1.18 1.41
N ILE A 88 -7.33 1.88 0.40
CA ILE A 88 -8.73 1.75 -0.02
C ILE A 88 -9.02 0.33 -0.52
N ILE A 89 -8.12 -0.26 -1.34
CA ILE A 89 -8.26 -1.64 -1.80
C ILE A 89 -8.30 -2.61 -0.60
N ALA A 90 -7.35 -2.47 0.33
CA ALA A 90 -7.26 -3.32 1.53
C ALA A 90 -8.51 -3.20 2.43
N ARG A 91 -9.07 -1.99 2.57
CA ARG A 91 -10.29 -1.74 3.32
C ARG A 91 -11.52 -2.37 2.66
N SER A 92 -11.62 -2.25 1.33
CA SER A 92 -12.79 -2.71 0.56
C SER A 92 -12.81 -4.23 0.36
N ALA A 93 -11.63 -4.87 0.25
CA ALA A 93 -11.53 -6.30 -0.03
C ALA A 93 -10.25 -6.91 0.59
N PRO A 94 -10.22 -7.10 1.92
CA PRO A 94 -9.03 -7.56 2.63
C PRO A 94 -8.64 -9.03 2.31
N GLN A 95 -9.50 -9.77 1.58
CA GLN A 95 -9.21 -11.15 1.20
C GLN A 95 -8.63 -11.29 -0.20
N LEU A 96 -8.58 -10.19 -0.99
CA LEU A 96 -8.04 -10.22 -2.35
C LEU A 96 -6.55 -10.53 -2.38
N GLU A 97 -6.13 -11.07 -3.51
CA GLU A 97 -4.73 -11.17 -3.89
C GLU A 97 -4.30 -9.92 -4.64
N LEU A 98 -3.18 -9.31 -4.25
CA LEU A 98 -2.77 -7.99 -4.70
C LEU A 98 -1.32 -8.00 -5.19
N ILE A 99 -1.10 -7.37 -6.33
CA ILE A 99 0.22 -7.01 -6.83
C ILE A 99 0.27 -5.47 -6.92
N PRO A 100 0.74 -4.79 -5.87
CA PRO A 100 0.75 -3.33 -5.83
C PRO A 100 1.99 -2.79 -6.53
N LEU A 101 1.79 -2.05 -7.63
CA LEU A 101 2.84 -1.38 -8.38
C LEU A 101 2.92 0.10 -8.03
N SER A 102 4.09 0.54 -7.61
CA SER A 102 4.32 1.94 -7.28
C SER A 102 4.34 2.81 -8.54
N THR A 103 3.55 3.86 -8.54
CA THR A 103 3.55 4.90 -9.57
C THR A 103 4.09 6.23 -9.08
N GLY A 104 4.60 6.28 -7.86
CA GLY A 104 5.12 7.48 -7.18
C GLY A 104 6.48 7.24 -6.52
N THR A 105 6.96 8.25 -5.81
CA THR A 105 8.28 8.25 -5.17
C THR A 105 8.24 8.17 -3.65
N ASN A 106 7.07 8.37 -3.03
CA ASN A 106 6.90 8.39 -1.57
C ASN A 106 6.09 7.21 -1.06
N ASN A 107 6.08 6.10 -1.79
CA ASN A 107 5.28 4.93 -1.42
C ASN A 107 6.15 3.89 -0.73
N VAL A 108 5.58 3.23 0.27
CA VAL A 108 6.21 2.16 1.05
C VAL A 108 5.51 0.82 0.83
N PHE A 109 4.20 0.82 0.64
CA PHE A 109 3.43 -0.40 0.43
C PHE A 109 3.63 -1.02 -0.95
N PRO A 110 3.44 -0.28 -2.07
CA PRO A 110 3.63 -0.83 -3.39
C PRO A 110 5.12 -0.88 -3.77
N SER A 111 5.49 -1.87 -4.56
CA SER A 111 6.87 -2.08 -5.00
C SER A 111 7.10 -1.60 -6.44
N MET A 112 8.36 -1.28 -6.75
CA MET A 112 8.81 -1.01 -8.12
C MET A 112 9.29 -2.32 -8.74
N VAL A 113 8.44 -2.95 -9.54
CA VAL A 113 8.77 -4.17 -10.27
C VAL A 113 8.48 -3.97 -11.76
N GLU A 114 9.05 -4.84 -12.58
CA GLU A 114 8.83 -4.81 -14.03
C GLU A 114 7.37 -5.21 -14.33
N PRO A 115 6.58 -4.34 -15.02
CA PRO A 115 5.15 -4.56 -15.21
C PRO A 115 4.79 -5.84 -16.00
N THR A 116 5.61 -6.25 -16.97
CA THR A 116 5.36 -7.47 -17.74
C THR A 116 5.41 -8.70 -16.84
N THR A 117 6.42 -8.78 -15.96
CA THR A 117 6.54 -9.89 -15.00
C THR A 117 5.45 -9.87 -13.95
N ALA A 118 5.01 -8.68 -13.51
CA ALA A 118 3.85 -8.55 -12.64
C ALA A 118 2.57 -9.11 -13.31
N GLY A 119 2.37 -8.84 -14.59
CA GLY A 119 1.27 -9.42 -15.39
C GLY A 119 1.34 -10.95 -15.48
N VAL A 120 2.54 -11.51 -15.70
CA VAL A 120 2.74 -12.97 -15.69
C VAL A 120 2.33 -13.56 -14.33
N VAL A 121 2.81 -12.99 -13.22
CA VAL A 121 2.50 -13.47 -11.88
C VAL A 121 1.01 -13.36 -11.58
N ALA A 122 0.38 -12.24 -11.93
CA ALA A 122 -1.06 -12.04 -11.76
C ALA A 122 -1.87 -13.12 -12.48
N ALA A 123 -1.53 -13.42 -13.72
CA ALA A 123 -2.21 -14.43 -14.51
C ALA A 123 -1.97 -15.86 -13.97
N LEU A 124 -0.74 -16.20 -13.59
CA LEU A 124 -0.45 -17.51 -12.97
C LEU A 124 -1.23 -17.69 -11.66
N ALA A 125 -1.32 -16.65 -10.85
CA ALA A 125 -2.10 -16.64 -9.61
C ALA A 125 -3.60 -16.84 -9.91
N ALA A 126 -4.19 -16.04 -10.80
CA ALA A 126 -5.59 -16.12 -11.17
C ALA A 126 -5.98 -17.46 -11.81
N MET A 127 -5.04 -18.14 -12.45
CA MET A 127 -5.23 -19.51 -12.99
C MET A 127 -5.01 -20.62 -11.94
N GLY A 128 -4.78 -20.27 -10.66
CA GLY A 128 -4.54 -21.26 -9.60
C GLY A 128 -3.25 -22.05 -9.77
N ARG A 129 -2.24 -21.50 -10.46
CA ARG A 129 -0.98 -22.21 -10.73
C ARG A 129 -0.06 -22.29 -9.51
N PHE A 130 -0.24 -21.43 -8.54
CA PHE A 130 0.48 -21.49 -7.27
C PHE A 130 -0.30 -22.35 -6.28
N SER A 131 0.23 -23.54 -5.93
CA SER A 131 -0.39 -24.39 -4.89
C SER A 131 -0.28 -23.77 -3.50
N ASP A 132 -1.16 -24.14 -2.57
CA ASP A 132 -1.18 -23.59 -1.21
C ASP A 132 0.14 -23.81 -0.44
N ASP A 133 0.81 -24.95 -0.64
CA ASP A 133 2.12 -25.21 -0.03
C ASP A 133 3.23 -24.36 -0.64
N ALA A 134 3.14 -24.07 -1.95
CA ALA A 134 4.10 -23.23 -2.67
C ALA A 134 3.93 -21.74 -2.38
N THR A 135 2.74 -21.30 -1.93
CA THR A 135 2.47 -19.89 -1.65
C THR A 135 3.22 -19.37 -0.42
N ARG A 136 3.71 -20.26 0.44
CA ARG A 136 4.61 -19.86 1.54
C ARG A 136 5.90 -19.28 0.98
N GLY A 137 6.10 -17.97 1.19
CA GLY A 137 7.29 -17.23 0.72
C GLY A 137 7.16 -16.54 -0.63
N ILE A 138 6.04 -16.73 -1.37
CA ILE A 138 5.76 -15.97 -2.59
C ILE A 138 4.63 -14.96 -2.42
N ARG A 139 3.76 -15.14 -1.42
CA ARG A 139 2.77 -14.15 -0.99
C ARG A 139 2.67 -14.10 0.52
N ASN A 140 2.39 -12.94 1.06
CA ASN A 140 2.20 -12.73 2.50
C ASN A 140 0.92 -11.93 2.74
N ARG A 141 0.24 -12.22 3.85
CA ARG A 141 -0.83 -11.35 4.35
C ARG A 141 -0.22 -10.00 4.75
N ALA A 142 -0.72 -8.91 4.22
CA ALA A 142 -0.23 -7.58 4.59
C ALA A 142 -0.53 -7.28 6.06
N LYS A 143 0.40 -6.61 6.72
CA LYS A 143 0.14 -5.97 8.00
C LYS A 143 -0.79 -4.79 7.78
N VAL A 144 -1.80 -4.66 8.64
CA VAL A 144 -2.77 -3.56 8.64
C VAL A 144 -2.81 -2.96 10.04
N LEU A 145 -2.76 -1.65 10.10
CA LEU A 145 -2.97 -0.87 11.29
C LEU A 145 -4.45 -0.52 11.38
N HIS A 146 -5.16 -1.12 12.34
CA HIS A 146 -6.56 -0.82 12.63
C HIS A 146 -6.67 0.28 13.65
N THR A 147 -7.49 1.28 13.40
CA THR A 147 -7.78 2.37 14.33
C THR A 147 -9.23 2.33 14.77
N ALA A 148 -9.46 2.42 16.07
CA ALA A 148 -10.79 2.51 16.68
C ALA A 148 -10.87 3.80 17.49
N PHE A 149 -11.71 4.72 17.07
CA PHE A 149 -11.93 5.99 17.70
C PHE A 149 -12.98 5.86 18.83
N SER A 150 -12.83 6.67 19.88
CA SER A 150 -13.76 6.66 21.02
C SER A 150 -15.20 7.09 20.68
N ASP A 151 -15.42 7.69 19.51
CA ASP A 151 -16.74 8.05 18.95
C ASP A 151 -17.37 6.93 18.09
N GLY A 152 -16.74 5.75 18.02
CA GLY A 152 -17.23 4.59 17.28
C GLY A 152 -16.79 4.53 15.81
N ILE A 153 -16.08 5.53 15.31
CA ILE A 153 -15.48 5.49 13.97
C ILE A 153 -14.31 4.50 13.97
N SER A 154 -14.09 3.82 12.87
CA SER A 154 -12.92 2.98 12.63
C SER A 154 -12.35 3.23 11.26
N ASP A 155 -11.03 3.11 11.12
CA ASP A 155 -10.32 3.20 9.84
C ASP A 155 -9.07 2.32 9.89
N ILE A 156 -8.36 2.24 8.76
CA ILE A 156 -7.12 1.45 8.65
C ILE A 156 -5.99 2.28 8.05
N ALA A 157 -4.76 1.85 8.29
CA ALA A 157 -3.58 2.25 7.53
C ALA A 157 -2.76 1.02 7.14
N LEU A 158 -1.97 1.13 6.08
CA LEU A 158 -1.06 0.07 5.66
C LEU A 158 0.36 0.28 6.18
N ILE A 159 0.78 1.52 6.29
CA ILE A 159 2.17 1.87 6.64
C ILE A 159 2.24 2.61 7.96
N ASP A 160 1.52 3.72 8.12
CA ASP A 160 1.69 4.57 9.29
C ASP A 160 0.41 5.19 9.84
N ALA A 161 0.43 5.43 11.15
CA ALA A 161 -0.46 6.35 11.84
C ALA A 161 0.38 7.41 12.54
N VAL A 162 0.20 8.67 12.16
CA VAL A 162 1.01 9.81 12.60
C VAL A 162 0.15 10.81 13.35
N GLN A 163 0.46 11.04 14.61
CA GLN A 163 -0.14 12.13 15.38
C GLN A 163 0.65 13.43 15.16
N LEU A 164 -0.08 14.46 14.75
CA LEU A 164 0.42 15.80 14.48
C LEU A 164 -0.21 16.79 15.43
N ARG A 165 0.58 17.72 15.98
CA ARG A 165 0.08 18.92 16.68
C ARG A 165 -0.12 20.05 15.67
N ASP A 166 -1.00 20.97 15.94
CA ASP A 166 -1.18 22.23 15.18
C ASP A 166 -1.31 22.06 13.66
N ASP A 167 -1.93 20.95 13.22
CA ASP A 167 -2.23 20.69 11.82
C ASP A 167 -3.76 20.67 11.59
N TYR A 168 -4.21 20.57 10.35
CA TYR A 168 -5.62 20.61 9.98
C TYR A 168 -6.01 19.49 9.01
N VAL A 169 -7.29 19.13 9.05
CA VAL A 169 -7.87 18.11 8.15
C VAL A 169 -7.76 18.57 6.69
N GLY A 170 -7.33 17.66 5.82
CA GLY A 170 -7.17 17.91 4.39
C GLY A 170 -5.89 18.64 4.01
N ASN A 171 -4.94 18.80 4.93
CA ASN A 171 -3.63 19.34 4.61
C ASN A 171 -2.84 18.35 3.72
N LEU A 172 -2.51 18.76 2.50
CA LEU A 172 -1.74 17.97 1.53
C LEU A 172 -0.25 18.36 1.47
N LEU A 173 0.19 19.31 2.29
CA LEU A 173 1.60 19.71 2.34
C LEU A 173 2.47 18.60 2.93
N PRO A 174 3.76 18.56 2.60
CA PRO A 174 4.72 17.68 3.27
C PRO A 174 4.64 17.81 4.78
N TYR A 175 5.03 16.76 5.48
CA TYR A 175 5.09 16.80 6.94
C TYR A 175 6.07 17.85 7.43
N ASP A 176 5.61 18.64 8.40
CA ASP A 176 6.42 19.56 9.19
C ASP A 176 6.96 18.80 10.41
N GLU A 177 8.26 18.68 10.51
CA GLU A 177 8.93 17.93 11.57
C GLU A 177 8.61 18.45 12.97
N THR A 178 8.33 19.76 13.08
CA THR A 178 8.00 20.39 14.36
C THR A 178 6.61 20.02 14.89
N LYS A 179 5.75 19.51 14.01
CA LYS A 179 4.39 19.08 14.34
C LYS A 179 4.28 17.60 14.67
N LEU A 180 5.30 16.81 14.40
CA LEU A 180 5.30 15.38 14.70
C LEU A 180 5.25 15.16 16.21
N LYS A 181 4.43 14.19 16.66
CA LYS A 181 4.31 13.83 18.07
C LYS A 181 4.55 12.35 18.32
N LYS A 182 3.82 11.49 17.62
CA LYS A 182 3.86 10.04 17.78
C LYS A 182 3.62 9.38 16.44
N ILE A 183 4.40 8.35 16.11
CA ILE A 183 4.35 7.66 14.83
C ILE A 183 4.30 6.15 15.11
N LEU A 184 3.26 5.47 14.65
CA LEU A 184 3.18 4.02 14.69
C LEU A 184 3.33 3.48 13.26
N LEU A 185 4.30 2.60 13.07
CA LEU A 185 4.71 2.08 11.77
C LEU A 185 4.47 0.57 11.69
N THR A 186 3.86 0.12 10.62
CA THR A 186 3.84 -1.31 10.26
C THR A 186 5.14 -1.73 9.57
N ARG A 187 5.75 -0.81 8.81
CA ARG A 187 7.06 -0.94 8.15
C ARG A 187 7.92 0.27 8.46
N ALA A 188 9.14 0.03 8.88
CA ALA A 188 10.14 1.06 9.18
C ALA A 188 11.38 0.79 8.33
N LEU A 189 11.46 1.40 7.15
CA LEU A 189 12.45 1.12 6.12
C LEU A 189 13.36 2.35 5.92
N PRO A 190 14.68 2.20 6.03
CA PRO A 190 15.63 3.33 5.93
C PRO A 190 15.84 3.83 4.50
N ASP A 191 15.47 3.02 3.49
CA ASP A 191 15.65 3.28 2.06
C ASP A 191 14.41 3.84 1.36
N THR A 192 13.45 4.35 2.15
CA THR A 192 12.22 4.98 1.67
C THR A 192 12.21 6.48 1.98
N VAL A 193 11.10 7.16 1.65
CA VAL A 193 10.88 8.59 1.90
C VAL A 193 9.54 8.75 2.64
N GLY A 194 9.43 9.73 3.53
CA GLY A 194 8.23 9.99 4.31
C GLY A 194 8.38 9.56 5.78
N MET A 195 7.35 8.90 6.35
CA MET A 195 7.34 8.53 7.76
C MET A 195 8.08 7.22 8.08
N SER A 196 8.09 6.27 7.14
CA SER A 196 8.74 4.97 7.34
C SER A 196 10.23 5.10 7.72
N PRO A 197 11.07 5.95 7.08
CA PRO A 197 12.46 6.12 7.48
C PRO A 197 12.65 6.81 8.83
N VAL A 198 11.65 7.50 9.39
CA VAL A 198 11.76 8.02 10.77
C VAL A 198 11.99 6.88 11.76
N GLY A 199 11.30 5.77 11.57
CA GLY A 199 11.55 4.55 12.34
C GLY A 199 12.73 3.76 11.79
N GLY A 200 12.84 3.62 10.47
CA GLY A 200 13.83 2.79 9.80
C GLY A 200 15.28 3.16 10.08
N LEU A 201 15.56 4.45 10.33
CA LEU A 201 16.89 4.93 10.73
C LEU A 201 17.20 4.66 12.22
N ILE A 202 16.21 4.18 12.99
CA ILE A 202 16.39 3.76 14.38
C ILE A 202 16.39 2.24 14.50
N SER A 203 15.38 1.59 13.92
CA SER A 203 15.19 0.14 13.94
C SER A 203 14.40 -0.30 12.71
N VAL A 204 15.00 -1.18 11.91
CA VAL A 204 14.36 -1.67 10.68
C VAL A 204 13.23 -2.63 11.02
N VAL A 205 12.06 -2.42 10.38
CA VAL A 205 10.90 -3.33 10.43
C VAL A 205 10.45 -3.61 9.01
N GLU A 206 10.66 -4.83 8.56
CA GLU A 206 10.26 -5.29 7.23
C GLU A 206 8.82 -5.83 7.21
N GLU A 207 8.29 -6.06 6.01
CA GLU A 207 6.96 -6.66 5.84
C GLU A 207 6.83 -8.02 6.53
N LYS A 208 7.86 -8.85 6.46
CA LYS A 208 7.87 -10.21 7.02
C LYS A 208 7.86 -10.25 8.56
N ASP A 209 8.24 -9.16 9.21
CA ASP A 209 8.34 -9.11 10.67
C ASP A 209 6.95 -9.03 11.31
N ASP A 210 6.71 -9.85 12.34
CA ASP A 210 5.44 -9.92 13.06
C ASP A 210 5.34 -8.89 14.20
N PHE A 211 5.80 -7.69 13.92
CA PHE A 211 5.71 -6.53 14.80
C PHE A 211 5.74 -5.23 14.00
N GLY A 212 5.47 -4.13 14.66
CA GLY A 212 5.66 -2.77 14.19
C GLY A 212 6.57 -1.96 15.10
N LEU A 213 6.72 -0.68 14.81
CA LEU A 213 7.55 0.24 15.57
C LEU A 213 6.75 1.48 15.97
N LEU A 214 6.74 1.78 17.26
CA LEU A 214 6.28 3.07 17.77
C LEU A 214 7.47 3.99 17.95
N VAL A 215 7.38 5.23 17.43
CA VAL A 215 8.37 6.28 17.61
C VAL A 215 7.71 7.47 18.28
N GLU A 216 8.30 7.96 19.35
CA GLU A 216 7.88 9.17 20.04
C GLU A 216 8.86 10.31 19.74
N VAL A 217 8.30 11.45 19.29
CA VAL A 217 9.07 12.63 18.91
C VAL A 217 9.26 13.51 20.14
N SER A 218 10.49 13.98 20.36
CA SER A 218 10.82 14.83 21.50
C SER A 218 10.25 16.24 21.33
N GLU A 219 9.74 16.77 22.44
CA GLU A 219 9.32 18.18 22.54
C GLU A 219 10.37 19.04 23.26
N ARG A 220 11.52 18.45 23.66
CA ARG A 220 12.57 19.15 24.37
C ARG A 220 13.37 20.06 23.44
N GLU A 221 13.79 21.23 23.94
CA GLU A 221 14.72 22.12 23.22
C GLU A 221 16.11 21.50 23.04
N ASP A 222 16.53 20.61 23.96
CA ASP A 222 17.80 19.88 23.93
C ASP A 222 17.53 18.36 23.91
N PRO A 223 17.24 17.79 22.75
CA PRO A 223 16.96 16.36 22.60
C PRO A 223 18.26 15.54 22.63
N GLU A 224 18.21 14.35 23.25
CA GLU A 224 19.36 13.43 23.31
C GLU A 224 19.63 12.77 21.94
N ILE A 225 18.61 12.57 21.13
CA ILE A 225 18.70 11.90 19.83
C ILE A 225 18.04 12.76 18.76
N VAL A 226 18.77 13.06 17.71
CA VAL A 226 18.28 13.71 16.50
C VAL A 226 18.66 12.85 15.29
N ILE A 227 17.68 12.56 14.44
CA ILE A 227 17.89 11.83 13.19
C ILE A 227 17.60 12.73 11.99
N ARG A 228 18.44 12.65 10.96
CA ARG A 228 18.24 13.38 9.71
C ARG A 228 17.52 12.50 8.69
N VAL A 229 16.29 12.85 8.37
CA VAL A 229 15.33 12.00 7.66
C VAL A 229 14.86 12.65 6.35
N PRO A 230 14.76 11.89 5.23
CA PRO A 230 14.12 12.37 4.00
C PRO A 230 12.58 12.31 4.15
N LEU A 231 11.96 13.40 4.66
CA LEU A 231 10.49 13.48 4.81
C LEU A 231 9.76 13.68 3.47
N SER A 232 10.47 14.12 2.44
CA SER A 232 10.00 14.20 1.05
C SER A 232 11.18 14.00 0.10
N PRO A 233 10.98 13.65 -1.18
CA PRO A 233 12.06 13.46 -2.12
C PRO A 233 12.99 14.66 -2.21
N GLY A 234 14.27 14.43 -1.87
CA GLY A 234 15.29 15.49 -1.84
C GLY A 234 15.18 16.46 -0.67
N PHE A 235 14.20 16.28 0.23
CA PHE A 235 13.93 17.18 1.34
C PHE A 235 14.18 16.51 2.69
N PHE A 236 15.31 16.85 3.30
CA PHE A 236 15.75 16.30 4.59
C PHE A 236 15.39 17.24 5.74
N LYS A 237 14.96 16.64 6.86
CA LYS A 237 14.67 17.33 8.12
C LYS A 237 15.32 16.61 9.28
N ASP A 238 15.58 17.36 10.33
CA ASP A 238 16.09 16.83 11.59
C ASP A 238 14.90 16.59 12.53
N VAL A 239 14.71 15.34 12.93
CA VAL A 239 13.63 14.92 13.83
C VAL A 239 14.22 14.51 15.16
N ALA A 240 13.77 15.16 16.23
CA ALA A 240 14.17 14.86 17.60
C ALA A 240 13.38 13.66 18.13
N ILE A 241 14.04 12.65 18.64
CA ILE A 241 13.43 11.39 19.12
C ILE A 241 13.54 11.33 20.63
N SER A 242 12.43 11.06 21.32
CA SER A 242 12.42 10.80 22.77
C SER A 242 12.39 9.31 23.12
N GLY A 243 11.93 8.47 22.18
CA GLY A 243 11.90 7.03 22.38
C GLY A 243 11.41 6.26 21.16
N SER A 244 11.72 4.98 21.16
CA SER A 244 11.15 4.03 20.21
C SER A 244 10.94 2.69 20.89
N GLN A 245 9.87 1.98 20.51
CA GLN A 245 9.61 0.65 21.02
C GLN A 245 8.99 -0.25 19.97
N ARG A 246 9.32 -1.51 20.03
CA ARG A 246 8.66 -2.57 19.28
C ARG A 246 7.21 -2.69 19.76
N VAL A 247 6.28 -2.90 18.82
CA VAL A 247 4.86 -3.15 19.08
C VAL A 247 4.49 -4.47 18.45
N ASP A 248 4.15 -5.45 19.27
CA ASP A 248 3.80 -6.78 18.78
C ASP A 248 2.40 -6.78 18.12
N LEU A 249 2.14 -7.76 17.22
CA LEU A 249 0.84 -7.89 16.59
C LEU A 249 -0.25 -8.08 17.64
N GLY A 250 -1.34 -7.32 17.55
CA GLY A 250 -2.44 -7.31 18.51
C GLY A 250 -2.24 -6.40 19.72
N GLU A 251 -1.05 -5.86 19.93
CA GLU A 251 -0.79 -4.89 20.98
C GLU A 251 -1.49 -3.56 20.70
N LYS A 252 -2.01 -2.94 21.75
CA LYS A 252 -2.77 -1.69 21.65
C LYS A 252 -1.87 -0.48 21.90
N VAL A 253 -1.88 0.45 20.96
CA VAL A 253 -1.24 1.77 21.08
C VAL A 253 -2.32 2.84 21.12
N THR A 254 -2.28 3.71 22.12
CA THR A 254 -3.26 4.80 22.26
C THR A 254 -2.68 6.13 21.78
N PHE A 255 -3.50 6.85 21.00
CA PHE A 255 -3.26 8.24 20.60
C PHE A 255 -4.26 9.13 21.31
N GLU A 256 -3.76 10.10 22.07
CA GLU A 256 -4.56 10.99 22.90
C GLU A 256 -4.10 12.44 22.78
N GLY A 257 -4.99 13.36 23.15
CA GLY A 257 -4.73 14.80 23.14
C GLY A 257 -5.11 15.47 21.84
N GLU A 258 -4.85 16.76 21.74
CA GLU A 258 -5.22 17.57 20.59
C GLU A 258 -4.30 17.30 19.38
N GLY A 259 -4.84 17.54 18.18
CA GLY A 259 -4.11 17.45 16.92
C GLY A 259 -4.86 16.69 15.84
N ILE A 260 -4.11 16.17 14.89
CA ILE A 260 -4.57 15.36 13.76
C ILE A 260 -3.93 13.98 13.84
N LEU A 261 -4.70 12.93 13.55
CA LEU A 261 -4.17 11.63 13.21
C LEU A 261 -4.20 11.49 11.69
N ALA A 262 -3.04 11.35 11.09
CA ALA A 262 -2.88 11.02 9.68
C ALA A 262 -2.68 9.50 9.52
N LEU A 263 -3.27 8.92 8.48
CA LEU A 263 -3.17 7.51 8.12
C LEU A 263 -2.63 7.40 6.68
N ASP A 264 -1.47 6.78 6.50
CA ASP A 264 -0.76 6.68 5.21
C ASP A 264 -0.63 8.04 4.49
N GLY A 265 -0.39 9.10 5.26
CA GLY A 265 -0.26 10.46 4.76
C GLY A 265 -1.54 11.29 4.72
N ASP A 266 -2.72 10.65 4.72
CA ASP A 266 -4.01 11.36 4.67
C ASP A 266 -4.42 11.89 6.05
N ARG A 267 -4.61 13.21 6.16
CA ARG A 267 -4.99 13.92 7.39
C ARG A 267 -6.50 14.07 7.48
N GLU A 268 -7.20 12.99 7.80
CA GLU A 268 -8.67 12.96 7.81
C GLU A 268 -9.27 13.03 9.21
N HIS A 269 -8.51 12.67 10.24
CA HIS A 269 -9.04 12.48 11.59
C HIS A 269 -8.53 13.54 12.58
N LYS A 270 -9.43 14.45 12.98
CA LYS A 270 -9.15 15.38 14.07
C LYS A 270 -9.24 14.67 15.41
N LEU A 271 -8.21 14.82 16.23
CA LEU A 271 -8.18 14.48 17.65
C LEU A 271 -8.56 15.70 18.50
N GLY A 272 -8.99 15.46 19.70
CA GLY A 272 -9.33 16.53 20.66
C GLY A 272 -9.38 15.98 22.08
N ASN A 273 -9.58 16.86 23.06
CA ASN A 273 -9.54 16.47 24.49
C ASN A 273 -10.50 15.35 24.91
N ARG A 274 -11.50 15.01 24.06
CA ARG A 274 -12.49 13.95 24.33
C ARG A 274 -12.46 12.83 23.29
N ARG A 275 -11.52 12.86 22.32
CA ARG A 275 -11.44 11.88 21.26
C ARG A 275 -10.07 11.21 21.27
N SER A 276 -10.03 9.98 21.72
CA SER A 276 -8.87 9.11 21.68
C SER A 276 -9.01 8.06 20.58
N VAL A 277 -7.90 7.46 20.20
CA VAL A 277 -7.82 6.39 19.21
C VAL A 277 -6.98 5.26 19.77
N VAL A 278 -7.49 4.04 19.67
CA VAL A 278 -6.71 2.83 19.92
C VAL A 278 -6.32 2.24 18.57
N ALA A 279 -5.02 2.12 18.34
CA ALA A 279 -4.44 1.52 17.16
C ALA A 279 -3.89 0.12 17.48
N THR A 280 -4.04 -0.81 16.53
CA THR A 280 -3.58 -2.20 16.66
C THR A 280 -3.09 -2.70 15.32
N ILE A 281 -1.88 -3.26 15.26
CA ILE A 281 -1.35 -3.87 14.04
C ILE A 281 -1.77 -5.34 13.97
N ARG A 282 -2.31 -5.76 12.83
CA ARG A 282 -2.68 -7.16 12.57
C ARG A 282 -2.20 -7.59 11.20
N ARG A 283 -2.00 -8.90 11.01
CA ARG A 283 -1.65 -9.48 9.71
C ARG A 283 -2.91 -10.07 9.06
N ASP A 284 -3.86 -9.21 8.71
CA ASP A 284 -5.18 -9.58 8.16
C ASP A 284 -5.57 -8.77 6.90
N GLY A 285 -4.63 -8.05 6.31
CA GLY A 285 -4.80 -7.33 5.04
C GLY A 285 -4.83 -8.25 3.82
N PRO A 286 -4.78 -7.73 2.60
CA PRO A 286 -4.75 -8.51 1.38
C PRO A 286 -3.51 -9.41 1.30
N TRP A 287 -3.59 -10.46 0.49
CA TRP A 287 -2.44 -11.25 0.13
C TRP A 287 -1.59 -10.50 -0.90
N VAL A 288 -0.36 -10.19 -0.59
CA VAL A 288 0.55 -9.45 -1.47
C VAL A 288 1.62 -10.38 -2.01
N TYR A 289 1.74 -10.43 -3.33
CA TYR A 289 2.76 -11.22 -4.02
C TYR A 289 4.11 -10.52 -4.03
N ASP A 290 5.17 -11.27 -3.69
CA ASP A 290 6.54 -10.97 -4.11
C ASP A 290 6.72 -11.49 -5.55
N VAL A 291 6.70 -10.56 -6.51
CA VAL A 291 6.80 -10.90 -7.94
C VAL A 291 8.10 -11.63 -8.26
N GLY A 292 9.21 -11.24 -7.64
CA GLY A 292 10.50 -11.89 -7.85
C GLY A 292 10.52 -13.33 -7.31
N ALA A 293 9.99 -13.54 -6.11
CA ALA A 293 9.88 -14.88 -5.52
C ALA A 293 8.92 -15.77 -6.33
N ALA A 294 7.76 -15.22 -6.73
CA ALA A 294 6.78 -15.93 -7.55
C ALA A 294 7.36 -16.36 -8.91
N MET A 295 8.12 -15.50 -9.57
CA MET A 295 8.79 -15.84 -10.83
C MET A 295 9.86 -16.93 -10.66
N ARG A 296 10.66 -16.86 -9.58
CA ARG A 296 11.64 -17.94 -9.28
C ARG A 296 10.94 -19.28 -9.04
N HIS A 297 9.82 -19.26 -8.33
CA HIS A 297 9.01 -20.46 -8.12
C HIS A 297 8.44 -21.00 -9.45
N ALA A 298 7.88 -20.13 -10.30
CA ALA A 298 7.35 -20.52 -11.61
C ALA A 298 8.42 -21.17 -12.49
N VAL A 299 9.68 -20.73 -12.40
CA VAL A 299 10.80 -21.37 -13.10
C VAL A 299 11.11 -22.75 -12.51
N ALA A 300 11.17 -22.87 -11.17
CA ALA A 300 11.45 -24.14 -10.50
C ALA A 300 10.42 -25.23 -10.84
N GLU A 301 9.16 -24.86 -10.98
CA GLU A 301 8.03 -25.75 -11.33
C GLU A 301 7.84 -25.91 -12.86
N GLY A 302 8.71 -25.34 -13.68
CA GLY A 302 8.61 -25.44 -15.14
C GLY A 302 7.37 -24.78 -15.75
N MET A 303 6.69 -23.88 -15.04
CA MET A 303 5.43 -23.26 -15.49
C MET A 303 5.58 -22.43 -16.76
N MET A 304 6.80 -21.97 -17.06
CA MET A 304 7.12 -21.16 -18.23
C MET A 304 7.62 -22.01 -19.41
N LEU A 305 7.79 -23.31 -19.21
CA LEU A 305 8.24 -24.23 -20.27
C LEU A 305 7.05 -24.67 -21.14
N ARG A 306 7.23 -24.61 -22.45
CA ARG A 306 6.30 -25.20 -23.41
C ARG A 306 6.98 -26.42 -24.04
N PRO A 307 6.34 -27.61 -24.08
CA PRO A 307 6.84 -28.70 -24.89
C PRO A 307 6.89 -28.25 -26.36
N LEU A 308 7.96 -28.59 -27.07
CA LEU A 308 8.12 -28.34 -28.49
C LEU A 308 7.15 -29.21 -29.31
#